data_6d9dd0bed55f036fd4b3e7cb796e0731
#
_entry.id   6d9dd0bed55f036fd4b3e7cb796e0731
#
_cell.length_a   1.000
_cell.length_b   1.000
_cell.length_c   1.000
_cell.angle_alpha   90.00
_cell.angle_beta   90.00
_cell.angle_gamma   90.00
#
_symmetry.space_group_name_H-M   'P 1'
#
loop_
_entity.id
_entity.type
_entity.pdbx_description
1 polymer ?
#
loop_
_entity_poly.entity_id
_entity_poly.type
_entity_poly.pdbx_seq_one_letter_code
_entity_poly.pdbx_strand_id
1 'polypeptide(L)'
;METALSTPVFARRNVAYACATLCCLLWGSSYPAIKSGYELFQIATDDIPSKVVFAGYRFLFAGALLLLFALAQRKPIARLTPTQFGQLTILGLTQTTIQYTFFYIGLAYTTGVNGSIMNATGTFFSVLLAHFIYHNDKLSYNKTLGCILGFAGVMLVNFHSGIRDFRFVWNGDGFVVLAAFILSAATLYGKRISQTVDPTVMTGWQLGIGGLALVAGGYATGGTLEVHSLTAVAVLGYLTLLSSVAFALWSALLKVNRVSMIAPFNFVIPVAGTVLSAIFLGENILEIKYAIALVLVCSGIWWVNK
;
A
#
# COMPACT_ATOMS: atom_id res chain seq x y z
N MET A 1 -5.88 -28.94 -33.05
CA MET A 1 -5.65 -27.48 -33.25
C MET A 1 -5.70 -26.86 -31.86
N GLU A 2 -4.54 -26.87 -31.16
CA GLU A 2 -4.41 -26.29 -29.81
C GLU A 2 -4.63 -24.78 -29.89
N THR A 3 -5.71 -24.35 -29.28
CA THR A 3 -5.90 -22.91 -29.02
C THR A 3 -4.78 -22.46 -28.09
N ALA A 4 -3.80 -21.76 -28.64
CA ALA A 4 -2.76 -21.09 -27.87
C ALA A 4 -3.45 -20.19 -26.83
N LEU A 5 -3.47 -20.64 -25.57
CA LEU A 5 -3.95 -19.89 -24.42
C LEU A 5 -3.12 -18.60 -24.36
N SER A 6 -3.70 -17.48 -24.78
CA SER A 6 -3.04 -16.19 -24.71
C SER A 6 -2.63 -15.92 -23.27
N THR A 7 -1.34 -15.71 -23.03
CA THR A 7 -0.81 -15.35 -21.72
C THR A 7 -1.63 -14.18 -21.15
N PRO A 8 -2.14 -14.28 -19.90
CA PRO A 8 -2.90 -13.20 -19.29
C PRO A 8 -2.14 -11.87 -19.41
N VAL A 9 -2.80 -10.78 -19.74
CA VAL A 9 -2.16 -9.47 -20.01
C VAL A 9 -1.22 -9.07 -18.87
N PHE A 10 -1.65 -9.27 -17.62
CA PHE A 10 -0.84 -8.96 -16.42
C PHE A 10 0.31 -9.93 -16.15
N ALA A 11 0.41 -11.05 -16.87
CA ALA A 11 1.55 -11.97 -16.81
C ALA A 11 2.69 -11.53 -17.76
N ARG A 12 2.42 -10.61 -18.70
CA ARG A 12 3.45 -10.04 -19.57
C ARG A 12 4.36 -9.14 -18.76
N ARG A 13 5.67 -9.43 -18.74
CA ARG A 13 6.66 -8.76 -17.89
C ARG A 13 6.61 -7.23 -17.97
N ASN A 14 6.56 -6.67 -19.17
CA ASN A 14 6.55 -5.21 -19.38
C ASN A 14 5.26 -4.59 -18.83
N VAL A 15 4.11 -5.25 -19.03
CA VAL A 15 2.81 -4.81 -18.49
C VAL A 15 2.82 -4.88 -16.96
N ALA A 16 3.33 -5.99 -16.40
CA ALA A 16 3.44 -6.14 -14.95
C ALA A 16 4.29 -5.04 -14.30
N TYR A 17 5.44 -4.72 -14.90
CA TYR A 17 6.34 -3.67 -14.40
C TYR A 17 5.71 -2.28 -14.53
N ALA A 18 5.12 -1.96 -15.68
CA ALA A 18 4.44 -0.68 -15.87
C ALA A 18 3.29 -0.49 -14.88
N CYS A 19 2.46 -1.52 -14.70
CA CYS A 19 1.35 -1.48 -13.75
C CYS A 19 1.84 -1.40 -12.28
N ALA A 20 2.88 -2.15 -11.91
CA ALA A 20 3.45 -2.07 -10.57
C ALA A 20 4.03 -0.68 -10.28
N THR A 21 4.76 -0.10 -11.24
CA THR A 21 5.27 1.27 -11.15
C THR A 21 4.12 2.28 -11.01
N LEU A 22 3.06 2.15 -11.81
CA LEU A 22 1.88 3.01 -11.70
C LEU A 22 1.23 2.93 -10.32
N CYS A 23 1.04 1.72 -9.77
CA CYS A 23 0.51 1.56 -8.41
C CYS A 23 1.38 2.29 -7.38
N CYS A 24 2.70 2.16 -7.49
CA CYS A 24 3.64 2.78 -6.56
C CYS A 24 3.67 4.31 -6.69
N LEU A 25 3.56 4.85 -7.90
CA LEU A 25 3.42 6.29 -8.13
C LEU A 25 2.10 6.82 -7.55
N LEU A 26 0.99 6.09 -7.76
CA LEU A 26 -0.30 6.43 -7.15
C LEU A 26 -0.20 6.43 -5.62
N TRP A 27 0.37 5.39 -5.00
CA TRP A 27 0.56 5.37 -3.54
C TRP A 27 1.53 6.46 -3.08
N GLY A 28 2.60 6.75 -3.82
CA GLY A 28 3.49 7.88 -3.54
C GLY A 28 2.75 9.22 -3.53
N SER A 29 1.87 9.46 -4.51
CA SER A 29 1.07 10.69 -4.59
C SER A 29 0.03 10.81 -3.46
N SER A 30 -0.29 9.70 -2.77
CA SER A 30 -1.21 9.76 -1.64
C SER A 30 -0.64 10.52 -0.43
N TYR A 31 0.70 10.62 -0.28
CA TYR A 31 1.30 11.32 0.87
C TYR A 31 0.94 12.81 0.92
N PRO A 32 1.23 13.62 -0.14
CA PRO A 32 0.80 15.01 -0.15
C PRO A 32 -0.73 15.15 -0.10
N ALA A 33 -1.48 14.29 -0.79
CA ALA A 33 -2.94 14.36 -0.80
C ALA A 33 -3.56 14.06 0.58
N ILE A 34 -3.00 13.12 1.36
CA ILE A 34 -3.44 12.85 2.73
C ILE A 34 -3.14 14.05 3.62
N LYS A 35 -1.95 14.66 3.50
CA LYS A 35 -1.58 15.84 4.28
C LYS A 35 -2.53 17.00 3.99
N SER A 36 -2.75 17.32 2.71
CA SER A 36 -3.76 18.33 2.32
C SER A 36 -5.17 17.95 2.79
N GLY A 37 -5.52 16.66 2.77
CA GLY A 37 -6.79 16.19 3.32
C GLY A 37 -6.94 16.52 4.80
N TYR A 38 -5.94 16.25 5.61
CA TYR A 38 -5.99 16.58 7.05
C TYR A 38 -6.18 18.09 7.29
N GLU A 39 -5.48 18.93 6.54
CA GLU A 39 -5.65 20.38 6.62
C GLU A 39 -7.05 20.83 6.22
N LEU A 40 -7.59 20.31 5.10
CA LEU A 40 -8.92 20.66 4.58
C LEU A 40 -10.08 20.17 5.45
N PHE A 41 -9.92 19.06 6.15
CA PHE A 41 -10.88 18.51 7.12
C PHE A 41 -10.60 19.00 8.56
N GLN A 42 -9.62 19.88 8.75
CA GLN A 42 -9.21 20.45 10.05
C GLN A 42 -8.87 19.38 11.10
N ILE A 43 -8.25 18.26 10.65
CA ILE A 43 -7.82 17.18 11.53
C ILE A 43 -6.49 17.56 12.19
N ALA A 44 -6.46 17.67 13.50
CA ALA A 44 -5.26 18.01 14.25
C ALA A 44 -4.15 16.95 14.11
N THR A 45 -2.90 17.36 14.33
CA THR A 45 -1.74 16.48 14.13
C THR A 45 -1.73 15.28 15.07
N ASP A 46 -2.25 15.43 16.26
CA ASP A 46 -2.35 14.40 17.32
C ASP A 46 -3.70 13.68 17.35
N ASP A 47 -4.68 14.09 16.52
CA ASP A 47 -6.00 13.46 16.44
C ASP A 47 -5.96 12.18 15.59
N ILE A 48 -5.46 11.09 16.20
CA ILE A 48 -5.40 9.77 15.56
C ILE A 48 -6.81 9.23 15.25
N PRO A 49 -7.83 9.33 16.14
CA PRO A 49 -9.17 8.85 15.84
C PRO A 49 -9.76 9.44 14.56
N SER A 50 -9.70 10.76 14.37
CA SER A 50 -10.21 11.42 13.16
C SER A 50 -9.43 11.06 11.90
N LYS A 51 -8.11 10.84 12.00
CA LYS A 51 -7.30 10.29 10.89
C LYS A 51 -7.75 8.88 10.51
N VAL A 52 -8.11 8.06 11.48
CA VAL A 52 -8.64 6.71 11.25
C VAL A 52 -10.01 6.77 10.58
N VAL A 53 -10.91 7.69 10.98
CA VAL A 53 -12.19 7.95 10.32
C VAL A 53 -11.99 8.38 8.87
N PHE A 54 -11.09 9.33 8.63
CA PHE A 54 -10.75 9.83 7.27
C PHE A 54 -10.26 8.67 6.37
N ALA A 55 -9.33 7.86 6.86
CA ALA A 55 -8.86 6.68 6.14
C ALA A 55 -9.97 5.66 5.92
N GLY A 56 -10.83 5.47 6.92
CA GLY A 56 -11.99 4.58 6.84
C GLY A 56 -12.95 4.96 5.72
N TYR A 57 -13.32 6.23 5.59
CA TYR A 57 -14.17 6.70 4.49
C TYR A 57 -13.49 6.54 3.13
N ARG A 58 -12.19 6.86 3.04
CA ARG A 58 -11.39 6.62 1.81
C ARG A 58 -11.51 5.18 1.33
N PHE A 59 -11.33 4.21 2.22
CA PHE A 59 -11.34 2.79 1.87
C PHE A 59 -12.77 2.25 1.69
N LEU A 60 -13.72 2.71 2.49
CA LEU A 60 -15.12 2.34 2.34
C LEU A 60 -15.65 2.73 0.95
N PHE A 61 -15.43 3.98 0.55
CA PHE A 61 -15.84 4.45 -0.76
C PHE A 61 -15.04 3.78 -1.90
N ALA A 62 -13.74 3.49 -1.69
CA ALA A 62 -12.95 2.75 -2.65
C ALA A 62 -13.49 1.32 -2.85
N GLY A 63 -13.86 0.65 -1.77
CA GLY A 63 -14.49 -0.67 -1.82
C GLY A 63 -15.84 -0.62 -2.56
N ALA A 64 -16.71 0.34 -2.20
CA ALA A 64 -17.99 0.54 -2.86
C ALA A 64 -17.83 0.80 -4.38
N LEU A 65 -16.89 1.67 -4.76
CA LEU A 65 -16.61 1.99 -6.16
C LEU A 65 -16.16 0.74 -6.94
N LEU A 66 -15.29 -0.09 -6.35
CA LEU A 66 -14.85 -1.34 -6.97
C LEU A 66 -15.98 -2.36 -7.12
N LEU A 67 -16.86 -2.48 -6.12
CA LEU A 67 -18.01 -3.37 -6.20
C LEU A 67 -19.01 -2.88 -7.25
N LEU A 68 -19.26 -1.58 -7.36
CA LEU A 68 -20.08 -0.99 -8.42
C LEU A 68 -19.45 -1.24 -9.81
N PHE A 69 -18.14 -1.06 -9.95
CA PHE A 69 -17.42 -1.36 -11.18
C PHE A 69 -17.48 -2.85 -11.54
N ALA A 70 -17.33 -3.73 -10.56
CA ALA A 70 -17.46 -5.18 -10.76
C ALA A 70 -18.90 -5.55 -11.20
N LEU A 71 -19.90 -4.92 -10.60
CA LEU A 71 -21.31 -5.10 -10.98
C LEU A 71 -21.56 -4.64 -12.42
N ALA A 72 -21.05 -3.48 -12.82
CA ALA A 72 -21.13 -2.98 -14.20
C ALA A 72 -20.46 -3.96 -15.19
N GLN A 73 -19.40 -4.65 -14.77
CA GLN A 73 -18.77 -5.74 -15.54
C GLN A 73 -19.52 -7.08 -15.45
N ARG A 74 -20.69 -7.12 -14.84
CA ARG A 74 -21.48 -8.33 -14.59
C ARG A 74 -20.74 -9.43 -13.80
N LYS A 75 -19.75 -9.06 -12.97
CA LYS A 75 -19.06 -10.00 -12.11
C LYS A 75 -19.95 -10.39 -10.92
N PRO A 76 -19.83 -11.62 -10.42
CA PRO A 76 -20.70 -12.14 -9.36
C PRO A 76 -20.29 -11.61 -7.96
N ILE A 77 -20.61 -10.36 -7.66
CA ILE A 77 -20.24 -9.72 -6.38
C ILE A 77 -20.92 -10.35 -5.16
N ALA A 78 -22.12 -10.88 -5.33
CA ALA A 78 -22.91 -11.49 -4.26
C ALA A 78 -22.87 -13.03 -4.24
N ARG A 79 -22.28 -13.67 -5.26
CA ARG A 79 -22.19 -15.14 -5.34
C ARG A 79 -20.93 -15.66 -4.66
N LEU A 80 -20.74 -15.27 -3.42
CA LEU A 80 -19.65 -15.72 -2.56
C LEU A 80 -20.15 -16.86 -1.67
N THR A 81 -19.37 -17.92 -1.52
CA THR A 81 -19.64 -18.93 -0.50
C THR A 81 -19.41 -18.32 0.89
N PRO A 82 -20.04 -18.87 1.96
CA PRO A 82 -19.79 -18.40 3.33
C PRO A 82 -18.29 -18.42 3.69
N THR A 83 -17.56 -19.42 3.21
CA THR A 83 -16.09 -19.50 3.41
C THR A 83 -15.34 -18.37 2.70
N GLN A 84 -15.69 -18.06 1.46
CA GLN A 84 -15.08 -16.95 0.74
C GLN A 84 -15.38 -15.62 1.42
N PHE A 85 -16.64 -15.38 1.84
CA PHE A 85 -16.98 -14.16 2.56
C PHE A 85 -16.22 -14.04 3.88
N GLY A 86 -16.09 -15.13 4.66
CA GLY A 86 -15.26 -15.17 5.86
C GLY A 86 -13.78 -14.84 5.57
N GLN A 87 -13.22 -15.39 4.48
CA GLN A 87 -11.86 -15.08 4.04
C GLN A 87 -11.68 -13.60 3.67
N LEU A 88 -12.66 -13.00 2.97
CA LEU A 88 -12.64 -11.58 2.62
C LEU A 88 -12.78 -10.68 3.85
N THR A 89 -13.58 -11.09 4.82
CA THR A 89 -13.71 -10.38 6.12
C THR A 89 -12.36 -10.39 6.87
N ILE A 90 -11.72 -11.54 7.00
CA ILE A 90 -10.39 -11.66 7.61
C ILE A 90 -9.39 -10.78 6.86
N LEU A 91 -9.39 -10.82 5.52
CA LEU A 91 -8.51 -10.02 4.71
C LEU A 91 -8.75 -8.51 4.93
N GLY A 92 -10.01 -8.07 4.93
CA GLY A 92 -10.38 -6.66 5.17
C GLY A 92 -9.96 -6.18 6.56
N LEU A 93 -10.26 -6.98 7.59
CA LEU A 93 -9.88 -6.64 8.96
C LEU A 93 -8.35 -6.63 9.15
N THR A 94 -7.61 -7.58 8.57
CA THR A 94 -6.15 -7.63 8.75
C THR A 94 -5.43 -6.61 7.88
N GLN A 95 -5.71 -6.56 6.58
CA GLN A 95 -4.98 -5.74 5.61
C GLN A 95 -5.39 -4.26 5.66
N THR A 96 -6.63 -3.95 6.03
CA THR A 96 -7.12 -2.58 6.06
C THR A 96 -7.29 -2.09 7.50
N THR A 97 -8.04 -2.78 8.36
CA THR A 97 -8.32 -2.25 9.70
C THR A 97 -7.09 -2.33 10.62
N ILE A 98 -6.63 -3.53 10.92
CA ILE A 98 -5.55 -3.75 11.91
C ILE A 98 -4.25 -3.11 11.44
N GLN A 99 -3.89 -3.34 10.18
CA GLN A 99 -2.66 -2.79 9.59
C GLN A 99 -2.63 -1.26 9.66
N TYR A 100 -3.70 -0.57 9.22
CA TYR A 100 -3.72 0.89 9.24
C TYR A 100 -3.84 1.45 10.65
N THR A 101 -4.52 0.77 11.57
CA THR A 101 -4.55 1.18 12.99
C THR A 101 -3.14 1.19 13.57
N PHE A 102 -2.36 0.11 13.43
CA PHE A 102 -0.96 0.09 13.89
C PHE A 102 -0.09 1.11 13.15
N PHE A 103 -0.32 1.29 11.85
CA PHE A 103 0.42 2.27 11.06
C PHE A 103 0.20 3.71 11.55
N TYR A 104 -1.05 4.12 11.77
CA TYR A 104 -1.35 5.47 12.24
C TYR A 104 -0.91 5.71 13.68
N ILE A 105 -1.11 4.74 14.57
CA ILE A 105 -0.59 4.83 15.95
C ILE A 105 0.94 4.94 15.90
N GLY A 106 1.60 4.07 15.14
CA GLY A 106 3.06 4.11 14.99
C GLY A 106 3.57 5.47 14.50
N LEU A 107 2.95 6.03 13.46
CA LEU A 107 3.31 7.35 12.93
C LEU A 107 3.11 8.51 13.92
N ALA A 108 2.22 8.36 14.90
CA ALA A 108 2.04 9.38 15.93
C ALA A 108 3.22 9.44 16.92
N TYR A 109 3.97 8.33 17.08
CA TYR A 109 5.08 8.21 18.03
C TYR A 109 6.45 8.13 17.35
N THR A 110 6.52 8.21 16.03
CA THR A 110 7.79 8.24 15.27
C THR A 110 7.84 9.41 14.29
N THR A 111 9.02 9.71 13.78
CA THR A 111 9.17 10.72 12.73
C THR A 111 8.71 10.17 11.38
N GLY A 112 8.27 11.06 10.46
CA GLY A 112 7.91 10.64 9.10
C GLY A 112 9.05 9.93 8.37
N VAL A 113 10.30 10.31 8.64
CA VAL A 113 11.52 9.70 8.14
C VAL A 113 11.64 8.25 8.62
N ASN A 114 11.61 8.05 9.95
CA ASN A 114 11.70 6.70 10.53
C ASN A 114 10.52 5.83 10.08
N GLY A 115 9.30 6.38 10.11
CA GLY A 115 8.10 5.66 9.64
C GLY A 115 8.22 5.20 8.18
N SER A 116 8.77 6.02 7.28
CA SER A 116 9.01 5.63 5.88
C SER A 116 10.03 4.49 5.76
N ILE A 117 11.13 4.55 6.51
CA ILE A 117 12.15 3.50 6.53
C ILE A 117 11.58 2.20 7.10
N MET A 118 10.88 2.28 8.24
CA MET A 118 10.27 1.11 8.87
C MET A 118 9.20 0.47 8.00
N ASN A 119 8.37 1.27 7.33
CA ASN A 119 7.36 0.75 6.40
C ASN A 119 7.98 0.02 5.19
N ALA A 120 9.15 0.46 4.70
CA ALA A 120 9.85 -0.18 3.60
C ALA A 120 10.33 -1.61 3.94
N THR A 121 10.43 -1.97 5.23
CA THR A 121 10.72 -3.34 5.68
C THR A 121 9.66 -4.35 5.21
N GLY A 122 8.45 -3.91 4.90
CA GLY A 122 7.38 -4.74 4.32
C GLY A 122 7.80 -5.46 3.04
N THR A 123 8.71 -4.87 2.25
CA THR A 123 9.24 -5.56 1.06
C THR A 123 10.07 -6.79 1.45
N PHE A 124 10.90 -6.69 2.48
CA PHE A 124 11.66 -7.84 2.98
C PHE A 124 10.72 -8.92 3.51
N PHE A 125 9.71 -8.54 4.30
CA PHE A 125 8.71 -9.48 4.81
C PHE A 125 7.96 -10.16 3.68
N SER A 126 7.57 -9.43 2.64
CA SER A 126 6.87 -10.00 1.48
C SER A 126 7.72 -11.04 0.75
N VAL A 127 9.00 -10.73 0.49
CA VAL A 127 9.93 -11.65 -0.18
C VAL A 127 10.25 -12.86 0.70
N LEU A 128 10.48 -12.62 2.00
CA LEU A 128 10.77 -13.69 2.97
C LEU A 128 9.58 -14.63 3.17
N LEU A 129 8.39 -14.09 3.40
CA LEU A 129 7.17 -14.90 3.55
C LEU A 129 6.85 -15.67 2.26
N ALA A 130 7.07 -15.09 1.09
CA ALA A 130 6.90 -15.78 -0.18
C ALA A 130 7.82 -17.00 -0.30
N HIS A 131 9.06 -16.91 0.21
CA HIS A 131 10.00 -18.03 0.26
C HIS A 131 9.45 -19.24 1.04
N PHE A 132 8.79 -19.00 2.17
CA PHE A 132 8.25 -20.07 3.00
C PHE A 132 6.91 -20.59 2.47
N ILE A 133 6.06 -19.72 1.93
CA ILE A 133 4.68 -20.06 1.55
C ILE A 133 4.60 -20.64 0.13
N TYR A 134 5.42 -20.15 -0.81
CA TYR A 134 5.33 -20.54 -2.22
C TYR A 134 6.56 -21.33 -2.68
N HIS A 135 6.36 -22.56 -3.17
CA HIS A 135 7.45 -23.40 -3.69
C HIS A 135 8.17 -22.79 -4.90
N ASN A 136 7.44 -22.04 -5.73
CA ASN A 136 7.95 -21.42 -6.94
C ASN A 136 8.51 -20.00 -6.74
N ASP A 137 8.59 -19.52 -5.48
CA ASP A 137 9.05 -18.16 -5.16
C ASP A 137 10.13 -18.16 -4.08
N LYS A 138 11.13 -19.03 -4.24
CA LYS A 138 12.23 -19.19 -3.27
C LYS A 138 13.16 -18.00 -3.28
N LEU A 139 13.72 -17.71 -2.11
CA LEU A 139 14.77 -16.70 -1.93
C LEU A 139 16.02 -17.08 -2.74
N SER A 140 16.66 -16.12 -3.33
CA SER A 140 17.92 -16.28 -4.06
C SER A 140 18.87 -15.12 -3.72
N TYR A 141 20.15 -15.30 -4.03
CA TYR A 141 21.14 -14.23 -3.86
C TYR A 141 20.72 -12.92 -4.54
N ASN A 142 20.22 -13.01 -5.77
CA ASN A 142 19.75 -11.84 -6.52
C ASN A 142 18.60 -11.11 -5.81
N LYS A 143 17.63 -11.85 -5.26
CA LYS A 143 16.50 -11.28 -4.52
C LYS A 143 16.97 -10.57 -3.24
N THR A 144 17.88 -11.19 -2.50
CA THR A 144 18.46 -10.60 -1.28
C THR A 144 19.24 -9.33 -1.60
N LEU A 145 20.14 -9.39 -2.59
CA LEU A 145 20.93 -8.22 -2.99
C LEU A 145 20.04 -7.09 -3.52
N GLY A 146 19.05 -7.42 -4.36
CA GLY A 146 18.12 -6.43 -4.89
C GLY A 146 17.28 -5.76 -3.81
N CYS A 147 16.83 -6.50 -2.79
CA CYS A 147 16.15 -5.93 -1.63
C CYS A 147 17.08 -4.99 -0.83
N ILE A 148 18.34 -5.37 -0.62
CA ILE A 148 19.32 -4.52 0.08
C ILE A 148 19.54 -3.22 -0.70
N LEU A 149 19.74 -3.29 -2.02
CA LEU A 149 19.93 -2.10 -2.86
C LEU A 149 18.69 -1.18 -2.84
N GLY A 150 17.49 -1.74 -3.00
CA GLY A 150 16.26 -0.97 -2.94
C GLY A 150 16.04 -0.28 -1.59
N PHE A 151 16.34 -0.98 -0.50
CA PHE A 151 16.25 -0.43 0.84
C PHE A 151 17.32 0.66 1.09
N ALA A 152 18.54 0.47 0.59
CA ALA A 152 19.58 1.49 0.65
C ALA A 152 19.14 2.79 -0.06
N GLY A 153 18.40 2.69 -1.17
CA GLY A 153 17.78 3.83 -1.84
C GLY A 153 16.75 4.54 -0.95
N VAL A 154 15.89 3.78 -0.25
CA VAL A 154 14.94 4.35 0.70
C VAL A 154 15.64 5.04 1.88
N MET A 155 16.70 4.42 2.42
CA MET A 155 17.52 5.02 3.47
C MET A 155 18.11 6.36 3.00
N LEU A 156 18.65 6.40 1.79
CA LEU A 156 19.30 7.61 1.24
C LEU A 156 18.31 8.77 1.05
N VAL A 157 17.10 8.52 0.55
CA VAL A 157 16.05 9.57 0.42
C VAL A 157 15.70 10.17 1.78
N ASN A 158 15.60 9.32 2.79
CA ASN A 158 15.23 9.73 4.14
C ASN A 158 16.45 10.14 4.99
N PHE A 159 17.66 10.19 4.39
CA PHE A 159 18.87 10.58 5.10
C PHE A 159 18.90 12.10 5.32
N HIS A 160 18.60 12.49 6.57
CA HIS A 160 18.73 13.85 7.08
C HIS A 160 19.67 13.85 8.29
N SER A 161 20.14 15.00 8.71
CA SER A 161 21.03 15.15 9.87
C SER A 161 20.48 14.52 11.18
N GLY A 162 19.14 14.39 11.28
CA GLY A 162 18.47 13.75 12.43
C GLY A 162 18.63 12.22 12.54
N ILE A 163 19.13 11.52 11.51
CA ILE A 163 19.40 10.07 11.61
C ILE A 163 20.55 9.77 12.60
N ARG A 164 21.42 10.74 12.88
CA ARG A 164 22.51 10.59 13.89
C ARG A 164 21.99 10.35 15.30
N ASP A 165 20.75 10.78 15.58
CA ASP A 165 20.08 10.63 16.88
C ASP A 165 18.98 9.55 16.84
N PHE A 166 19.08 8.59 15.92
CA PHE A 166 18.10 7.51 15.79
C PHE A 166 17.95 6.76 17.11
N ARG A 167 16.77 6.86 17.71
CA ARG A 167 16.34 6.05 18.84
C ARG A 167 15.13 5.25 18.45
N PHE A 168 15.21 3.94 18.54
CA PHE A 168 14.10 3.05 18.25
C PHE A 168 13.02 3.20 19.32
N VAL A 169 11.81 3.58 18.90
CA VAL A 169 10.64 3.77 19.76
C VAL A 169 9.64 2.63 19.48
N TRP A 170 9.41 1.74 20.47
CA TRP A 170 8.54 0.59 20.30
C TRP A 170 7.12 0.96 19.83
N ASN A 171 6.48 1.94 20.48
CA ASN A 171 5.13 2.38 20.14
C ASN A 171 5.08 3.16 18.82
N GLY A 172 6.22 3.60 18.30
CA GLY A 172 6.37 4.25 17.00
C GLY A 172 6.90 3.29 15.94
N ASP A 173 8.22 3.14 15.90
CA ASP A 173 8.92 2.35 14.88
C ASP A 173 8.49 0.88 14.89
N GLY A 174 8.34 0.29 16.08
CA GLY A 174 7.91 -1.09 16.24
C GLY A 174 6.50 -1.33 15.71
N PHE A 175 5.57 -0.40 15.91
CA PHE A 175 4.20 -0.51 15.39
C PHE A 175 4.17 -0.34 13.87
N VAL A 176 5.01 0.50 13.28
CA VAL A 176 5.12 0.61 11.81
C VAL A 176 5.70 -0.67 11.21
N VAL A 177 6.73 -1.27 11.84
CA VAL A 177 7.28 -2.57 11.42
C VAL A 177 6.22 -3.67 11.52
N LEU A 178 5.45 -3.70 12.61
CA LEU A 178 4.34 -4.65 12.78
C LEU A 178 3.26 -4.45 11.71
N ALA A 179 2.89 -3.22 11.42
CA ALA A 179 1.97 -2.89 10.34
C ALA A 179 2.49 -3.38 8.97
N ALA A 180 3.78 -3.19 8.69
CA ALA A 180 4.43 -3.65 7.48
C ALA A 180 4.45 -5.19 7.38
N PHE A 181 4.66 -5.89 8.48
CA PHE A 181 4.57 -7.35 8.55
C PHE A 181 3.13 -7.84 8.29
N ILE A 182 2.14 -7.23 8.97
CA ILE A 182 0.72 -7.57 8.80
C ILE A 182 0.29 -7.36 7.35
N LEU A 183 0.67 -6.24 6.74
CA LEU A 183 0.40 -5.93 5.33
C LEU A 183 0.99 -7.01 4.41
N SER A 184 2.22 -7.40 4.66
CA SER A 184 2.92 -8.42 3.86
C SER A 184 2.22 -9.77 3.96
N ALA A 185 1.92 -10.23 5.18
CA ALA A 185 1.22 -11.49 5.42
C ALA A 185 -0.20 -11.48 4.79
N ALA A 186 -0.95 -10.40 5.00
CA ALA A 186 -2.27 -10.23 4.41
C ALA A 186 -2.23 -10.18 2.88
N THR A 187 -1.20 -9.56 2.29
CA THR A 187 -1.00 -9.53 0.84
C THR A 187 -0.81 -10.94 0.25
N LEU A 188 -0.04 -11.79 0.92
CA LEU A 188 0.13 -13.20 0.49
C LEU A 188 -1.17 -13.98 0.66
N TYR A 189 -1.91 -13.73 1.74
CA TYR A 189 -3.23 -14.32 1.94
C TYR A 189 -4.22 -13.87 0.86
N GLY A 190 -4.26 -12.59 0.52
CA GLY A 190 -5.04 -12.03 -0.57
C GLY A 190 -4.68 -12.67 -1.92
N LYS A 191 -3.39 -12.88 -2.19
CA LYS A 191 -2.95 -13.62 -3.39
C LYS A 191 -3.56 -15.02 -3.45
N ARG A 192 -3.65 -15.74 -2.33
CA ARG A 192 -4.28 -17.07 -2.28
C ARG A 192 -5.78 -16.99 -2.58
N ILE A 193 -6.49 -16.03 -1.99
CA ILE A 193 -7.93 -15.82 -2.23
C ILE A 193 -8.19 -15.44 -3.69
N SER A 194 -7.32 -14.63 -4.29
CA SER A 194 -7.47 -14.18 -5.69
C SER A 194 -7.43 -15.33 -6.72
N GLN A 195 -7.03 -16.52 -6.33
CA GLN A 195 -7.08 -17.70 -7.22
C GLN A 195 -8.52 -18.19 -7.43
N THR A 196 -9.39 -17.99 -6.45
CA THR A 196 -10.80 -18.45 -6.47
C THR A 196 -11.82 -17.33 -6.56
N VAL A 197 -11.44 -16.10 -6.22
CA VAL A 197 -12.27 -14.89 -6.27
C VAL A 197 -11.67 -13.91 -7.29
N ASP A 198 -12.52 -13.22 -8.05
CA ASP A 198 -12.03 -12.15 -8.93
C ASP A 198 -11.30 -11.06 -8.13
N PRO A 199 -10.10 -10.60 -8.53
CA PRO A 199 -9.33 -9.62 -7.78
C PRO A 199 -10.06 -8.30 -7.50
N THR A 200 -10.89 -7.82 -8.44
CA THR A 200 -11.69 -6.60 -8.27
C THR A 200 -12.75 -6.78 -7.19
N VAL A 201 -13.47 -7.91 -7.23
CA VAL A 201 -14.48 -8.26 -6.22
C VAL A 201 -13.83 -8.45 -4.85
N MET A 202 -12.72 -9.20 -4.81
CA MET A 202 -11.94 -9.42 -3.59
C MET A 202 -11.51 -8.09 -2.96
N THR A 203 -10.89 -7.22 -3.74
CA THR A 203 -10.41 -5.91 -3.26
C THR A 203 -11.55 -4.99 -2.85
N GLY A 204 -12.68 -5.03 -3.59
CA GLY A 204 -13.88 -4.26 -3.24
C GLY A 204 -14.43 -4.63 -1.87
N TRP A 205 -14.62 -5.91 -1.59
CA TRP A 205 -15.07 -6.39 -0.28
C TRP A 205 -14.03 -6.13 0.82
N GLN A 206 -12.77 -6.41 0.55
CA GLN A 206 -11.67 -6.17 1.50
C GLN A 206 -11.60 -4.71 1.95
N LEU A 207 -11.59 -3.76 1.01
CA LEU A 207 -11.55 -2.33 1.33
C LEU A 207 -12.86 -1.86 1.97
N GLY A 208 -14.02 -2.35 1.49
CA GLY A 208 -15.33 -1.99 2.04
C GLY A 208 -15.49 -2.42 3.50
N ILE A 209 -15.23 -3.70 3.80
CA ILE A 209 -15.31 -4.24 5.17
C ILE A 209 -14.29 -3.57 6.08
N GLY A 210 -13.03 -3.50 5.64
CA GLY A 210 -11.97 -2.89 6.44
C GLY A 210 -12.15 -1.39 6.64
N GLY A 211 -12.63 -0.67 5.61
CA GLY A 211 -12.96 0.74 5.69
C GLY A 211 -14.12 1.00 6.65
N LEU A 212 -15.18 0.19 6.58
CA LEU A 212 -16.31 0.28 7.52
C LEU A 212 -15.87 0.08 8.97
N ALA A 213 -15.01 -0.92 9.21
CA ALA A 213 -14.47 -1.19 10.54
C ALA A 213 -13.59 -0.04 11.06
N LEU A 214 -12.80 0.62 10.18
CA LEU A 214 -12.01 1.82 10.53
C LEU A 214 -12.95 3.00 10.88
N VAL A 215 -14.01 3.23 10.09
CA VAL A 215 -14.99 4.29 10.39
C VAL A 215 -15.62 4.04 11.74
N ALA A 216 -16.12 2.83 11.98
CA ALA A 216 -16.76 2.46 13.24
C ALA A 216 -15.80 2.59 14.45
N GLY A 217 -14.56 2.08 14.30
CA GLY A 217 -13.54 2.16 15.35
C GLY A 217 -13.08 3.58 15.62
N GLY A 218 -12.90 4.40 14.58
CA GLY A 218 -12.51 5.80 14.72
C GLY A 218 -13.57 6.63 15.44
N TYR A 219 -14.85 6.50 15.07
CA TYR A 219 -15.94 7.15 15.81
C TYR A 219 -16.09 6.64 17.23
N ALA A 220 -15.95 5.33 17.45
CA ALA A 220 -16.02 4.75 18.79
C ALA A 220 -14.90 5.25 19.73
N THR A 221 -13.79 5.73 19.18
CA THR A 221 -12.68 6.30 19.93
C THR A 221 -12.68 7.84 19.97
N GLY A 222 -13.79 8.47 19.54
CA GLY A 222 -14.01 9.92 19.64
C GLY A 222 -13.58 10.72 18.40
N GLY A 223 -13.23 10.04 17.29
CA GLY A 223 -12.91 10.70 16.04
C GLY A 223 -14.13 11.38 15.43
N THR A 224 -13.88 12.44 14.65
CA THR A 224 -14.88 13.19 13.90
C THR A 224 -14.41 13.44 12.48
N LEU A 225 -15.33 13.67 11.55
CA LEU A 225 -15.00 14.09 10.19
C LEU A 225 -16.09 15.05 9.69
N GLU A 226 -15.77 16.32 9.60
CA GLU A 226 -16.68 17.35 9.13
C GLU A 226 -16.24 17.87 7.76
N VAL A 227 -17.19 18.08 6.87
CA VAL A 227 -16.94 18.58 5.51
C VAL A 227 -17.03 20.09 5.52
N HIS A 228 -15.92 20.79 5.39
CA HIS A 228 -15.86 22.24 5.40
C HIS A 228 -15.79 22.87 3.99
N SER A 229 -15.44 22.09 2.96
CA SER A 229 -15.28 22.60 1.60
C SER A 229 -15.48 21.54 0.52
N LEU A 230 -15.83 21.97 -0.69
CA LEU A 230 -15.88 21.08 -1.85
C LEU A 230 -14.48 20.53 -2.20
N THR A 231 -13.43 21.29 -1.95
CA THR A 231 -12.03 20.86 -2.15
C THR A 231 -11.68 19.69 -1.23
N ALA A 232 -12.16 19.67 0.02
CA ALA A 232 -12.00 18.55 0.93
C ALA A 232 -12.62 17.27 0.34
N VAL A 233 -13.84 17.36 -0.17
CA VAL A 233 -14.53 16.24 -0.83
C VAL A 233 -13.76 15.79 -2.08
N ALA A 234 -13.25 16.70 -2.89
CA ALA A 234 -12.46 16.37 -4.08
C ALA A 234 -11.17 15.62 -3.74
N VAL A 235 -10.46 16.04 -2.70
CA VAL A 235 -9.24 15.35 -2.21
C VAL A 235 -9.58 13.93 -1.69
N LEU A 236 -10.65 13.78 -0.92
CA LEU A 236 -11.11 12.46 -0.48
C LEU A 236 -11.54 11.59 -1.67
N GLY A 237 -12.22 12.17 -2.65
CA GLY A 237 -12.59 11.52 -3.92
C GLY A 237 -11.36 11.05 -4.71
N TYR A 238 -10.34 11.89 -4.83
CA TYR A 238 -9.05 11.51 -5.44
C TYR A 238 -8.40 10.34 -4.72
N LEU A 239 -8.31 10.38 -3.39
CA LEU A 239 -7.75 9.31 -2.58
C LEU A 239 -8.57 8.02 -2.68
N THR A 240 -9.89 8.13 -2.83
CA THR A 240 -10.80 7.01 -3.07
C THR A 240 -10.50 6.34 -4.41
N LEU A 241 -10.44 7.11 -5.51
CA LEU A 241 -10.11 6.62 -6.84
C LEU A 241 -8.72 5.99 -6.89
N LEU A 242 -7.73 6.66 -6.33
CA LEU A 242 -6.36 6.16 -6.20
C LEU A 242 -6.33 4.81 -5.50
N SER A 243 -7.02 4.68 -4.37
CA SER A 243 -7.08 3.43 -3.62
C SER A 243 -7.76 2.32 -4.42
N SER A 244 -8.90 2.61 -5.05
CA SER A 244 -9.61 1.65 -5.89
C SER A 244 -8.71 1.09 -7.00
N VAL A 245 -8.08 1.99 -7.76
CA VAL A 245 -7.25 1.60 -8.90
C VAL A 245 -5.99 0.85 -8.44
N ALA A 246 -5.23 1.42 -7.49
CA ALA A 246 -3.96 0.86 -7.10
C ALA A 246 -4.11 -0.51 -6.42
N PHE A 247 -5.05 -0.67 -5.48
CA PHE A 247 -5.25 -1.95 -4.79
C PHE A 247 -5.82 -3.03 -5.71
N ALA A 248 -6.78 -2.70 -6.59
CA ALA A 248 -7.33 -3.67 -7.54
C ALA A 248 -6.28 -4.13 -8.56
N LEU A 249 -5.50 -3.18 -9.10
CA LEU A 249 -4.44 -3.48 -10.05
C LEU A 249 -3.33 -4.30 -9.40
N TRP A 250 -2.91 -3.94 -8.18
CA TRP A 250 -1.92 -4.71 -7.41
C TRP A 250 -2.38 -6.14 -7.13
N SER A 251 -3.63 -6.31 -6.73
CA SER A 251 -4.23 -7.64 -6.51
C SER A 251 -4.28 -8.47 -7.80
N ALA A 252 -4.61 -7.85 -8.93
CA ALA A 252 -4.60 -8.51 -10.24
C ALA A 252 -3.18 -8.91 -10.68
N LEU A 253 -2.17 -8.07 -10.40
CA LEU A 253 -0.76 -8.39 -10.64
C LEU A 253 -0.30 -9.58 -9.82
N LEU A 254 -0.59 -9.57 -8.52
CA LEU A 254 -0.18 -10.64 -7.61
C LEU A 254 -0.89 -11.96 -7.89
N LYS A 255 -2.09 -11.94 -8.49
CA LYS A 255 -2.79 -13.15 -8.91
C LYS A 255 -1.95 -14.01 -9.86
N VAL A 256 -1.25 -13.39 -10.80
CA VAL A 256 -0.56 -14.07 -11.90
C VAL A 256 0.96 -14.01 -11.83
N ASN A 257 1.52 -13.17 -10.96
CA ASN A 257 2.97 -13.00 -10.82
C ASN A 257 3.48 -13.47 -9.46
N ARG A 258 4.79 -13.75 -9.37
CA ARG A 258 5.46 -14.04 -8.09
C ARG A 258 5.46 -12.79 -7.20
N VAL A 259 5.30 -13.00 -5.89
CA VAL A 259 5.33 -11.90 -4.92
C VAL A 259 6.70 -11.21 -4.92
N SER A 260 7.77 -12.00 -4.95
CA SER A 260 9.14 -11.47 -4.99
C SER A 260 9.47 -10.65 -6.25
N MET A 261 8.72 -10.86 -7.35
CA MET A 261 8.86 -10.07 -8.58
C MET A 261 8.22 -8.68 -8.43
N ILE A 262 7.07 -8.62 -7.78
CA ILE A 262 6.23 -7.40 -7.69
C ILE A 262 6.55 -6.57 -6.44
N ALA A 263 6.74 -7.21 -5.27
CA ALA A 263 6.92 -6.50 -4.00
C ALA A 263 8.09 -5.48 -3.98
N PRO A 264 9.24 -5.70 -4.65
CA PRO A 264 10.33 -4.71 -4.66
C PRO A 264 9.98 -3.36 -5.28
N PHE A 265 8.92 -3.30 -6.11
CA PHE A 265 8.42 -2.02 -6.63
C PHE A 265 7.95 -1.09 -5.49
N ASN A 266 7.55 -1.63 -4.33
CA ASN A 266 7.18 -0.82 -3.17
C ASN A 266 8.30 0.14 -2.71
N PHE A 267 9.57 -0.12 -3.01
CA PHE A 267 10.66 0.82 -2.76
C PHE A 267 10.54 2.13 -3.58
N VAL A 268 9.76 2.12 -4.66
CA VAL A 268 9.45 3.34 -5.45
C VAL A 268 8.55 4.29 -4.65
N ILE A 269 7.67 3.76 -3.77
CA ILE A 269 6.67 4.56 -3.04
C ILE A 269 7.30 5.71 -2.23
N PRO A 270 8.27 5.47 -1.33
CA PRO A 270 8.88 6.55 -0.57
C PRO A 270 9.64 7.55 -1.44
N VAL A 271 10.30 7.08 -2.50
CA VAL A 271 11.00 7.96 -3.46
C VAL A 271 10.01 8.86 -4.21
N ALA A 272 8.95 8.25 -4.76
CA ALA A 272 7.89 8.99 -5.45
C ALA A 272 7.14 9.94 -4.49
N GLY A 273 6.85 9.48 -3.28
CA GLY A 273 6.18 10.27 -2.25
C GLY A 273 6.98 11.51 -1.88
N THR A 274 8.28 11.37 -1.68
CA THR A 274 9.16 12.51 -1.38
C THR A 274 9.21 13.51 -2.55
N VAL A 275 9.42 13.03 -3.77
CA VAL A 275 9.48 13.89 -4.96
C VAL A 275 8.15 14.63 -5.18
N LEU A 276 7.02 13.92 -5.08
CA LEU A 276 5.71 14.53 -5.27
C LEU A 276 5.34 15.48 -4.14
N SER A 277 5.67 15.15 -2.88
CA SER A 277 5.48 16.06 -1.75
C SER A 277 6.26 17.36 -1.94
N ALA A 278 7.49 17.27 -2.41
CA ALA A 278 8.30 18.45 -2.67
C ALA A 278 7.72 19.33 -3.80
N ILE A 279 7.24 18.73 -4.88
CA ILE A 279 6.61 19.46 -5.98
C ILE A 279 5.32 20.15 -5.52
N PHE A 280 4.44 19.43 -4.80
CA PHE A 280 3.13 19.96 -4.42
C PHE A 280 3.16 20.85 -3.18
N LEU A 281 4.12 20.65 -2.28
CA LEU A 281 4.28 21.43 -1.05
C LEU A 281 5.38 22.50 -1.16
N GLY A 282 6.02 22.66 -2.32
CA GLY A 282 7.04 23.69 -2.57
C GLY A 282 8.38 23.43 -1.88
N GLU A 283 8.69 22.20 -1.51
CA GLU A 283 9.95 21.84 -0.87
C GLU A 283 11.09 21.74 -1.92
N ASN A 284 12.33 22.09 -1.53
CA ASN A 284 13.46 22.09 -2.46
C ASN A 284 14.00 20.66 -2.65
N ILE A 285 13.87 20.09 -3.87
CA ILE A 285 14.25 18.70 -4.21
C ILE A 285 15.55 18.58 -5.03
N LEU A 286 16.24 19.69 -5.29
CA LEU A 286 17.47 19.68 -6.13
C LEU A 286 18.69 19.14 -5.36
N GLU A 287 18.50 18.02 -4.65
CA GLU A 287 19.62 17.32 -4.04
C GLU A 287 19.94 16.04 -4.82
N ILE A 288 21.23 15.85 -5.12
CA ILE A 288 21.74 14.68 -5.85
C ILE A 288 21.35 13.34 -5.22
N LYS A 289 21.06 13.34 -3.90
CA LYS A 289 20.62 12.14 -3.17
C LYS A 289 19.35 11.50 -3.75
N TYR A 290 18.40 12.29 -4.28
CA TYR A 290 17.16 11.75 -4.88
C TYR A 290 17.44 11.01 -6.19
N ALA A 291 18.36 11.53 -7.01
CA ALA A 291 18.78 10.86 -8.23
C ALA A 291 19.51 9.53 -7.92
N ILE A 292 20.44 9.54 -6.96
CA ILE A 292 21.15 8.34 -6.52
C ILE A 292 20.18 7.30 -5.94
N ALA A 293 19.21 7.73 -5.11
CA ALA A 293 18.20 6.85 -4.54
C ALA A 293 17.34 6.19 -5.61
N LEU A 294 16.93 6.94 -6.63
CA LEU A 294 16.17 6.39 -7.76
C LEU A 294 16.98 5.32 -8.51
N VAL A 295 18.27 5.56 -8.76
CA VAL A 295 19.17 4.58 -9.37
C VAL A 295 19.31 3.33 -8.50
N LEU A 296 19.47 3.46 -7.19
CA LEU A 296 19.54 2.32 -6.26
C LEU A 296 18.25 1.50 -6.25
N VAL A 297 17.09 2.16 -6.19
CA VAL A 297 15.79 1.49 -6.23
C VAL A 297 15.57 0.76 -7.55
N CYS A 298 15.83 1.41 -8.68
CA CYS A 298 15.70 0.80 -10.02
C CYS A 298 16.67 -0.39 -10.18
N SER A 299 17.92 -0.25 -9.72
CA SER A 299 18.90 -1.32 -9.72
C SER A 299 18.47 -2.49 -8.83
N GLY A 300 17.91 -2.20 -7.66
CA GLY A 300 17.36 -3.20 -6.75
C GLY A 300 16.22 -4.00 -7.38
N ILE A 301 15.26 -3.31 -7.99
CA ILE A 301 14.15 -3.95 -8.71
C ILE A 301 14.66 -4.82 -9.86
N TRP A 302 15.60 -4.30 -10.64
CA TRP A 302 16.19 -5.04 -11.75
C TRP A 302 16.90 -6.31 -11.25
N TRP A 303 17.68 -6.20 -10.17
CA TRP A 303 18.44 -7.33 -9.61
C TRP A 303 17.55 -8.44 -9.06
N VAL A 304 16.47 -8.10 -8.37
CA VAL A 304 15.47 -9.09 -7.91
C VAL A 304 14.85 -9.86 -9.08
N ASN A 305 14.73 -9.21 -10.23
CA ASN A 305 14.01 -9.75 -11.39
C ASN A 305 14.94 -10.36 -12.47
N LYS A 306 16.25 -10.41 -12.19
CA LYS A 306 17.27 -11.11 -12.99
C LYS A 306 17.32 -12.60 -12.61
#